data_f1e7c1f073ad519d95f8052700de1ac1
#
_entry.id   f1e7c1f073ad519d95f8052700de1ac1
#
_cell.length_a   1.000
_cell.length_b   1.000
_cell.length_c   1.000
_cell.angle_alpha   90.00
_cell.angle_beta   90.00
_cell.angle_gamma   90.00
#
_symmetry.space_group_name_H-M   'P 1'
#
loop_
_entity.id
_entity.type
_entity.pdbx_description
1 polymer ?
#
loop_
_entity_poly.entity_id
_entity_poly.type
_entity_poly.pdbx_seq_one_letter_code
_entity_poly.pdbx_strand_id
1 'polypeptide(L)'
;MSGPLTLSLSSDGYDVPALRAAAHTYAQVRGASPAECDAVSLAAGDLTEWVSRNCFPAPSTGAIDVTLLATEDGVQLTLTDDGIPLAAFGSGLGSIPEDLRELNGRVVDLHLVHLGTRGKQLRCLLPTGNPLVIDVSDEPAQVQVEPGDIEVRLAQPDDAQGVGRVIHAVYGLIYMHVHDEFYDADRLVAAWERGDIVSTVATVRGEVVGHMAAFREASGRVFEMGAAVVDPRFRSLGFVHMLGEALGVQVLAREAWALSLTIVTTHTRTQSAPAQHGFVATGLLLGAAPGAEPGLPRSTLLQAYLPLRRLPRPVALPSDPTYEEALTAVYAQLGLDRIPQDVGTARAEIGDAEGVELGPHPGDRSPALITIRRWGSDEHDQLIDAMRSAVATDAAMVYIDLDMHSLTREQLDDIREFLSYYDFFASGLMLYGNFGHDHIRLQAMLSRDLELDDIILLTESAQLVRAVVFRDHSQLAQRVEQAD
;
A
#
# COMPACT_ATOMS: atom_id res chain seq x y z
N MET A 1 -13.41 -11.01 -23.97
CA MET A 1 -12.08 -10.81 -23.38
C MET A 1 -11.83 -9.31 -23.33
N SER A 2 -11.97 -8.73 -22.14
CA SER A 2 -12.15 -7.29 -21.92
C SER A 2 -10.98 -6.61 -21.17
N GLY A 3 -9.93 -7.37 -20.87
CA GLY A 3 -8.76 -6.85 -20.16
C GLY A 3 -7.82 -5.98 -21.00
N PRO A 4 -6.81 -5.36 -20.36
CA PRO A 4 -5.72 -4.70 -21.06
C PRO A 4 -4.96 -5.71 -21.93
N LEU A 5 -4.40 -5.24 -23.03
CA LEU A 5 -3.41 -5.98 -23.79
C LEU A 5 -2.02 -5.57 -23.32
N THR A 6 -1.25 -6.50 -22.78
CA THR A 6 0.13 -6.25 -22.37
C THR A 6 1.09 -7.06 -23.22
N LEU A 7 2.16 -6.42 -23.69
CA LEU A 7 3.22 -7.01 -24.48
C LEU A 7 4.57 -6.60 -23.88
N SER A 8 5.49 -7.55 -23.72
CA SER A 8 6.88 -7.26 -23.37
C SER A 8 7.75 -7.37 -24.63
N LEU A 9 8.46 -6.31 -24.96
CA LEU A 9 9.20 -6.14 -26.19
C LEU A 9 10.68 -6.01 -25.88
N SER A 10 11.54 -6.45 -26.82
CA SER A 10 12.96 -6.13 -26.75
C SER A 10 13.21 -4.66 -27.09
N SER A 11 14.13 -4.03 -26.37
CA SER A 11 14.53 -2.63 -26.62
C SER A 11 15.29 -2.41 -27.93
N ASP A 12 15.60 -3.47 -28.70
CA ASP A 12 16.23 -3.36 -30.01
C ASP A 12 15.28 -2.92 -31.15
N GLY A 13 13.97 -2.83 -30.84
CA GLY A 13 12.94 -2.34 -31.74
C GLY A 13 12.48 -3.34 -32.82
N TYR A 14 12.98 -4.57 -32.83
CA TYR A 14 12.55 -5.59 -33.81
C TYR A 14 11.08 -5.97 -33.65
N ASP A 15 10.52 -5.87 -32.46
CA ASP A 15 9.15 -6.27 -32.14
C ASP A 15 8.11 -5.18 -32.43
N VAL A 16 8.51 -3.96 -32.78
CA VAL A 16 7.58 -2.84 -33.02
C VAL A 16 6.53 -3.13 -34.11
N PRO A 17 6.85 -3.83 -35.23
CA PRO A 17 5.80 -4.21 -36.18
C PRO A 17 4.71 -5.11 -35.59
N ALA A 18 5.07 -6.01 -34.66
CA ALA A 18 4.11 -6.87 -33.97
C ALA A 18 3.24 -6.06 -33.03
N LEU A 19 3.84 -5.11 -32.28
CA LEU A 19 3.08 -4.16 -31.45
C LEU A 19 2.08 -3.35 -32.27
N ARG A 20 2.50 -2.80 -33.43
CA ARG A 20 1.62 -2.01 -34.30
C ARG A 20 0.40 -2.85 -34.74
N ALA A 21 0.61 -4.10 -35.12
CA ALA A 21 -0.47 -5.00 -35.52
C ALA A 21 -1.39 -5.32 -34.34
N ALA A 22 -0.84 -5.59 -33.18
CA ALA A 22 -1.59 -5.86 -31.96
C ALA A 22 -2.43 -4.64 -31.51
N ALA A 23 -1.84 -3.44 -31.51
CA ALA A 23 -2.50 -2.19 -31.15
C ALA A 23 -3.67 -1.85 -32.10
N HIS A 24 -3.46 -2.03 -33.41
CA HIS A 24 -4.52 -1.87 -34.40
C HIS A 24 -5.70 -2.83 -34.13
N THR A 25 -5.39 -4.11 -33.95
CA THR A 25 -6.41 -5.14 -33.68
C THR A 25 -7.13 -4.90 -32.38
N TYR A 26 -6.38 -4.48 -31.32
CA TYR A 26 -6.96 -4.15 -30.03
C TYR A 26 -8.00 -3.03 -30.13
N ALA A 27 -7.68 -1.93 -30.83
CA ALA A 27 -8.61 -0.83 -31.06
C ALA A 27 -9.81 -1.27 -31.91
N GLN A 28 -9.56 -2.06 -32.97
CA GLN A 28 -10.60 -2.55 -33.86
C GLN A 28 -11.67 -3.39 -33.15
N VAL A 29 -11.26 -4.35 -32.32
CA VAL A 29 -12.21 -5.19 -31.56
C VAL A 29 -12.97 -4.43 -30.49
N ARG A 30 -12.52 -3.22 -30.16
CA ARG A 30 -13.18 -2.29 -29.24
C ARG A 30 -14.09 -1.27 -29.93
N GLY A 31 -14.24 -1.37 -31.25
CA GLY A 31 -15.18 -0.55 -32.03
C GLY A 31 -14.61 0.76 -32.55
N ALA A 32 -13.29 0.97 -32.46
CA ALA A 32 -12.64 2.11 -33.08
C ALA A 32 -12.79 2.07 -34.61
N SER A 33 -12.91 3.23 -35.24
CA SER A 33 -12.91 3.36 -36.69
C SER A 33 -11.56 2.95 -37.31
N PRO A 34 -11.50 2.57 -38.58
CA PRO A 34 -10.25 2.22 -39.24
C PRO A 34 -9.15 3.29 -39.10
N ALA A 35 -9.52 4.58 -39.21
CA ALA A 35 -8.57 5.68 -39.06
C ALA A 35 -8.04 5.82 -37.61
N GLU A 36 -8.88 5.55 -36.62
CA GLU A 36 -8.47 5.52 -35.22
C GLU A 36 -7.60 4.29 -34.90
N CYS A 37 -7.92 3.13 -35.48
CA CYS A 37 -7.06 1.94 -35.36
C CYS A 37 -5.66 2.21 -35.93
N ASP A 38 -5.56 2.87 -37.09
CA ASP A 38 -4.27 3.27 -37.68
C ASP A 38 -3.55 4.30 -36.78
N ALA A 39 -4.27 5.27 -36.21
CA ALA A 39 -3.67 6.25 -35.30
C ALA A 39 -3.12 5.62 -34.03
N VAL A 40 -3.88 4.71 -33.40
CA VAL A 40 -3.43 3.95 -32.21
C VAL A 40 -2.20 3.09 -32.54
N SER A 41 -2.22 2.39 -33.65
CA SER A 41 -1.11 1.57 -34.14
C SER A 41 0.17 2.40 -34.36
N LEU A 42 0.05 3.54 -35.04
CA LEU A 42 1.19 4.42 -35.32
C LEU A 42 1.75 5.02 -34.04
N ALA A 43 0.91 5.57 -33.17
CA ALA A 43 1.35 6.20 -31.93
C ALA A 43 2.02 5.20 -30.98
N ALA A 44 1.46 4.01 -30.83
CA ALA A 44 2.08 2.96 -30.01
C ALA A 44 3.48 2.57 -30.55
N GLY A 45 3.60 2.41 -31.87
CA GLY A 45 4.87 2.11 -32.50
C GLY A 45 5.88 3.24 -32.39
N ASP A 46 5.48 4.48 -32.68
CA ASP A 46 6.37 5.65 -32.69
C ASP A 46 6.92 5.93 -31.28
N LEU A 47 6.06 5.86 -30.23
CA LEU A 47 6.49 6.01 -28.85
C LEU A 47 7.46 4.91 -28.42
N THR A 48 7.19 3.66 -28.78
CA THR A 48 8.07 2.53 -28.45
C THR A 48 9.41 2.64 -29.17
N GLU A 49 9.42 3.02 -30.45
CA GLU A 49 10.65 3.27 -31.20
C GLU A 49 11.45 4.43 -30.60
N TRP A 50 10.77 5.47 -30.13
CA TRP A 50 11.44 6.60 -29.48
C TRP A 50 12.12 6.14 -28.18
N VAL A 51 11.43 5.37 -27.32
CA VAL A 51 12.00 4.81 -26.08
C VAL A 51 13.18 3.90 -26.42
N SER A 52 13.04 3.00 -27.38
CA SER A 52 14.10 2.09 -27.82
C SER A 52 15.37 2.86 -28.23
N ARG A 53 15.25 3.89 -29.05
CA ARG A 53 16.42 4.64 -29.56
C ARG A 53 17.07 5.54 -28.50
N ASN A 54 16.28 6.17 -27.67
CA ASN A 54 16.76 7.24 -26.78
C ASN A 54 17.06 6.74 -25.36
N CYS A 55 16.41 5.66 -24.93
CA CYS A 55 16.56 5.16 -23.58
C CYS A 55 17.47 3.93 -23.47
N PHE A 56 17.79 3.29 -24.59
CA PHE A 56 18.68 2.13 -24.68
C PHE A 56 19.80 2.36 -25.70
N PRO A 57 20.77 3.25 -25.41
CA PRO A 57 21.89 3.44 -26.32
C PRO A 57 22.77 2.18 -26.38
N ALA A 58 23.21 1.78 -27.57
CA ALA A 58 24.08 0.62 -27.72
C ALA A 58 25.36 0.75 -26.87
N PRO A 59 25.80 -0.31 -26.19
CA PRO A 59 25.36 -1.70 -26.29
C PRO A 59 24.24 -2.09 -25.27
N SER A 60 23.56 -1.12 -24.64
CA SER A 60 22.50 -1.39 -23.64
C SER A 60 21.31 -2.09 -24.30
N THR A 61 20.81 -3.12 -23.64
CA THR A 61 19.57 -3.82 -24.00
C THR A 61 18.71 -3.99 -22.75
N GLY A 62 17.39 -3.95 -22.90
CA GLY A 62 16.42 -4.13 -21.84
C GLY A 62 15.07 -4.55 -22.41
N ALA A 63 14.06 -4.51 -21.57
CA ALA A 63 12.68 -4.77 -21.96
C ALA A 63 11.86 -3.47 -21.93
N ILE A 64 10.88 -3.40 -22.83
CA ILE A 64 9.84 -2.36 -22.84
C ILE A 64 8.51 -3.06 -22.71
N ASP A 65 7.84 -2.87 -21.58
CA ASP A 65 6.49 -3.38 -21.35
C ASP A 65 5.47 -2.36 -21.85
N VAL A 66 4.60 -2.79 -22.73
CA VAL A 66 3.57 -1.96 -23.36
C VAL A 66 2.21 -2.46 -22.98
N THR A 67 1.40 -1.61 -22.37
CA THR A 67 0.02 -1.92 -22.02
C THR A 67 -0.94 -0.99 -22.76
N LEU A 68 -1.97 -1.56 -23.37
CA LEU A 68 -3.09 -0.87 -24.01
C LEU A 68 -4.36 -1.15 -23.18
N LEU A 69 -5.03 -0.09 -22.75
CA LEU A 69 -6.28 -0.15 -21.99
C LEU A 69 -7.33 0.72 -22.67
N ALA A 70 -8.48 0.14 -23.03
CA ALA A 70 -9.62 0.90 -23.54
C ALA A 70 -10.27 1.70 -22.41
N THR A 71 -10.54 2.97 -22.65
CA THR A 71 -11.24 3.89 -21.75
C THR A 71 -12.42 4.53 -22.49
N GLU A 72 -13.28 5.27 -21.77
CA GLU A 72 -14.40 6.00 -22.40
C GLU A 72 -13.89 7.05 -23.41
N ASP A 73 -12.71 7.60 -23.19
CA ASP A 73 -12.13 8.68 -24.01
C ASP A 73 -11.18 8.17 -25.10
N GLY A 74 -10.87 6.87 -25.14
CA GLY A 74 -9.98 6.30 -26.12
C GLY A 74 -9.14 5.11 -25.61
N VAL A 75 -7.94 4.94 -26.16
CA VAL A 75 -6.98 3.92 -25.72
C VAL A 75 -5.89 4.56 -24.88
N GLN A 76 -5.82 4.19 -23.62
CA GLN A 76 -4.66 4.53 -22.79
C GLN A 76 -3.50 3.60 -23.17
N LEU A 77 -2.38 4.20 -23.50
CA LEU A 77 -1.11 3.51 -23.75
C LEU A 77 -0.16 3.78 -22.60
N THR A 78 0.42 2.71 -22.06
CA THR A 78 1.44 2.78 -21.02
C THR A 78 2.68 2.02 -21.48
N LEU A 79 3.83 2.67 -21.46
CA LEU A 79 5.14 2.05 -21.70
C LEU A 79 5.95 2.11 -20.42
N THR A 80 6.45 0.97 -19.98
CA THR A 80 7.34 0.86 -18.80
C THR A 80 8.67 0.29 -19.26
N ASP A 81 9.78 0.92 -18.89
CA ASP A 81 11.13 0.48 -19.27
C ASP A 81 12.16 0.82 -18.20
N ASP A 82 13.26 0.09 -18.18
CA ASP A 82 14.41 0.23 -17.27
C ASP A 82 15.61 0.95 -17.92
N GLY A 83 15.40 1.58 -19.07
CA GLY A 83 16.43 2.35 -19.77
C GLY A 83 16.80 3.67 -19.08
N ILE A 84 17.66 4.46 -19.75
CA ILE A 84 18.12 5.76 -19.24
C ILE A 84 16.92 6.64 -18.87
N PRO A 85 16.89 7.25 -17.67
CA PRO A 85 15.86 8.20 -17.27
C PRO A 85 15.76 9.40 -18.23
N LEU A 86 14.55 9.82 -18.60
CA LEU A 86 14.34 10.96 -19.50
C LEU A 86 14.92 12.27 -18.98
N ALA A 87 15.05 12.44 -17.66
CA ALA A 87 15.72 13.58 -17.06
C ALA A 87 17.19 13.76 -17.51
N ALA A 88 17.83 12.68 -17.98
CA ALA A 88 19.19 12.76 -18.53
C ALA A 88 19.27 13.57 -19.84
N PHE A 89 18.15 13.84 -20.49
CA PHE A 89 18.06 14.64 -21.71
C PHE A 89 17.89 16.15 -21.48
N GLY A 90 18.14 16.63 -20.28
CA GLY A 90 18.32 18.08 -20.01
C GLY A 90 17.05 18.87 -19.70
N SER A 91 15.92 18.24 -19.53
CA SER A 91 14.63 18.92 -19.39
C SER A 91 14.04 18.92 -17.98
N GLY A 92 14.81 18.56 -16.97
CA GLY A 92 14.35 18.46 -15.57
C GLY A 92 13.44 17.27 -15.29
N LEU A 93 13.33 16.89 -14.02
CA LEU A 93 12.44 15.80 -13.59
C LEU A 93 10.98 16.15 -13.97
N GLY A 94 10.36 15.30 -14.80
CA GLY A 94 8.95 15.44 -15.19
C GLY A 94 8.68 16.26 -16.47
N SER A 95 9.70 16.83 -17.14
CA SER A 95 9.48 17.48 -18.43
C SER A 95 9.62 16.47 -19.57
N ILE A 96 8.67 16.53 -20.49
CA ILE A 96 8.63 15.69 -21.69
C ILE A 96 9.56 16.29 -22.73
N PRO A 97 10.49 15.53 -23.34
CA PRO A 97 11.33 15.99 -24.44
C PRO A 97 10.54 16.57 -25.59
N GLU A 98 11.10 17.60 -26.25
CA GLU A 98 10.40 18.37 -27.28
C GLU A 98 10.02 17.52 -28.51
N ASP A 99 10.88 16.57 -28.87
CA ASP A 99 10.62 15.62 -29.96
C ASP A 99 9.47 14.64 -29.66
N LEU A 100 9.22 14.31 -28.39
CA LEU A 100 8.00 13.58 -28.00
C LEU A 100 6.74 14.46 -28.06
N ARG A 101 6.89 15.77 -27.88
CA ARG A 101 5.78 16.72 -28.06
C ARG A 101 5.38 16.90 -29.52
N GLU A 102 6.27 16.62 -30.47
CA GLU A 102 5.97 16.66 -31.91
C GLU A 102 5.02 15.51 -32.34
N LEU A 103 4.81 14.50 -31.51
CA LEU A 103 3.71 13.54 -31.69
C LEU A 103 2.32 14.19 -31.42
N ASN A 104 2.31 15.50 -31.22
CA ASN A 104 1.16 16.36 -30.93
C ASN A 104 0.03 16.18 -31.97
N GLY A 105 -1.17 15.91 -31.44
CA GLY A 105 -2.39 15.67 -32.19
C GLY A 105 -2.79 14.21 -32.33
N ARG A 106 -1.88 13.28 -32.00
CA ARG A 106 -2.18 11.85 -31.94
C ARG A 106 -2.31 11.33 -30.51
N VAL A 107 -1.62 11.96 -29.56
CA VAL A 107 -1.67 11.61 -28.14
C VAL A 107 -2.05 12.83 -27.32
N VAL A 108 -2.82 12.63 -26.28
CA VAL A 108 -3.15 13.64 -25.27
C VAL A 108 -2.73 13.09 -23.90
N ASP A 109 -2.63 13.98 -22.90
CA ASP A 109 -2.30 13.63 -21.52
C ASP A 109 -1.03 12.74 -21.41
N LEU A 110 0.04 13.16 -22.10
CA LEU A 110 1.31 12.47 -22.00
C LEU A 110 1.99 12.79 -20.67
N HIS A 111 2.10 11.77 -19.82
CA HIS A 111 2.71 11.83 -18.51
C HIS A 111 3.96 10.96 -18.44
N LEU A 112 4.98 11.45 -17.71
CA LEU A 112 6.17 10.71 -17.37
C LEU A 112 6.22 10.48 -15.87
N VAL A 113 6.34 9.22 -15.46
CA VAL A 113 6.50 8.80 -14.07
C VAL A 113 7.84 8.10 -13.91
N HIS A 114 8.65 8.56 -12.97
CA HIS A 114 9.90 7.88 -12.62
C HIS A 114 9.62 6.78 -11.59
N LEU A 115 10.15 5.58 -11.85
CA LEU A 115 9.99 4.42 -10.98
C LEU A 115 11.26 4.14 -10.14
N GLY A 116 12.09 5.16 -9.91
CA GLY A 116 13.37 5.03 -9.21
C GLY A 116 14.36 4.16 -9.99
N THR A 117 15.00 3.22 -9.30
CA THR A 117 15.96 2.27 -9.91
C THR A 117 15.30 1.26 -10.88
N ARG A 118 13.97 1.20 -10.90
CA ARG A 118 13.19 0.33 -11.78
C ARG A 118 12.85 0.98 -13.13
N GLY A 119 13.43 2.14 -13.42
CA GLY A 119 13.23 2.82 -14.69
C GLY A 119 12.13 3.87 -14.67
N LYS A 120 11.32 3.91 -15.70
CA LYS A 120 10.28 4.93 -15.88
C LYS A 120 9.05 4.38 -16.58
N GLN A 121 7.98 5.15 -16.55
CA GLN A 121 6.74 4.87 -17.25
C GLN A 121 6.30 6.10 -18.04
N LEU A 122 6.02 5.91 -19.31
CA LEU A 122 5.34 6.87 -20.17
C LEU A 122 3.88 6.45 -20.30
N ARG A 123 2.96 7.35 -20.00
CA ARG A 123 1.52 7.13 -20.16
C ARG A 123 0.93 8.22 -21.04
N CYS A 124 0.08 7.84 -21.98
CA CYS A 124 -0.69 8.79 -22.78
C CYS A 124 -2.06 8.22 -23.14
N LEU A 125 -2.98 9.11 -23.53
CA LEU A 125 -4.27 8.77 -24.07
C LEU A 125 -4.24 8.96 -25.60
N LEU A 126 -4.74 7.98 -26.31
CA LEU A 126 -4.98 7.98 -27.75
C LEU A 126 -6.49 8.18 -27.96
N PRO A 127 -6.96 9.43 -28.19
CA PRO A 127 -8.39 9.71 -28.21
C PRO A 127 -9.09 9.04 -29.40
N THR A 128 -10.31 8.57 -29.15
CA THR A 128 -11.21 8.07 -30.20
C THR A 128 -12.47 8.95 -30.24
N GLY A 129 -12.99 9.17 -31.44
CA GLY A 129 -14.16 10.04 -31.65
C GLY A 129 -15.48 9.42 -31.16
N ASN A 130 -15.50 8.11 -30.93
CA ASN A 130 -16.64 7.41 -30.33
C ASN A 130 -16.14 6.64 -29.10
N PRO A 131 -16.99 6.53 -28.05
CA PRO A 131 -16.66 5.68 -26.90
C PRO A 131 -16.33 4.27 -27.38
N LEU A 132 -15.18 3.78 -26.94
CA LEU A 132 -14.83 2.38 -27.18
C LEU A 132 -15.77 1.46 -26.41
N VAL A 133 -15.96 0.25 -26.91
CA VAL A 133 -16.59 -0.82 -26.13
C VAL A 133 -15.64 -1.17 -25.00
N ILE A 134 -15.81 -0.47 -23.89
CA ILE A 134 -15.31 -0.93 -22.61
C ILE A 134 -16.29 -2.04 -22.26
N ASP A 135 -15.77 -3.25 -22.16
CA ASP A 135 -16.53 -4.30 -21.48
C ASP A 135 -16.61 -3.84 -20.01
N VAL A 136 -17.64 -3.05 -19.72
CA VAL A 136 -18.04 -2.76 -18.36
C VAL A 136 -18.39 -4.12 -17.80
N SER A 137 -17.38 -4.71 -17.15
CA SER A 137 -17.44 -5.91 -16.36
C SER A 137 -18.76 -6.69 -16.61
N ASP A 138 -18.71 -7.82 -17.28
CA ASP A 138 -19.61 -8.90 -16.91
C ASP A 138 -19.40 -9.07 -15.39
N GLU A 139 -20.17 -8.35 -14.58
CA GLU A 139 -20.35 -8.77 -13.20
C GLU A 139 -20.83 -10.21 -13.34
N PRO A 140 -20.02 -11.18 -12.92
CA PRO A 140 -20.36 -12.56 -13.15
C PRO A 140 -21.74 -12.78 -12.55
N ALA A 141 -22.63 -13.41 -13.31
CA ALA A 141 -24.03 -13.63 -12.91
C ALA A 141 -24.06 -14.17 -11.48
N GLN A 142 -24.80 -13.50 -10.60
CA GLN A 142 -24.93 -13.89 -9.20
C GLN A 142 -25.42 -15.32 -9.12
N VAL A 143 -24.70 -16.16 -8.40
CA VAL A 143 -25.09 -17.56 -8.18
C VAL A 143 -26.12 -17.61 -7.06
N GLN A 144 -27.26 -18.24 -7.32
CA GLN A 144 -28.23 -18.55 -6.25
C GLN A 144 -27.64 -19.64 -5.35
N VAL A 145 -27.60 -19.38 -4.06
CA VAL A 145 -27.03 -20.26 -3.05
C VAL A 145 -28.10 -20.52 -1.98
N GLU A 146 -28.32 -21.77 -1.67
CA GLU A 146 -29.18 -22.15 -0.54
C GLU A 146 -28.36 -22.06 0.75
N PRO A 147 -28.97 -21.64 1.88
CA PRO A 147 -28.21 -21.53 3.16
C PRO A 147 -27.50 -22.82 3.58
N GLY A 148 -28.03 -23.98 3.21
CA GLY A 148 -27.41 -25.30 3.49
C GLY A 148 -26.16 -25.62 2.67
N ASP A 149 -25.91 -24.87 1.61
CA ASP A 149 -24.72 -25.05 0.75
C ASP A 149 -23.51 -24.25 1.27
N ILE A 150 -23.71 -23.39 2.27
CA ILE A 150 -22.71 -22.46 2.79
C ILE A 150 -22.08 -23.04 4.03
N GLU A 151 -20.75 -23.07 4.06
CA GLU A 151 -19.97 -23.33 5.26
C GLU A 151 -18.92 -22.24 5.46
N VAL A 152 -18.80 -21.70 6.69
CA VAL A 152 -17.74 -20.77 7.09
C VAL A 152 -16.97 -21.38 8.24
N ARG A 153 -15.66 -21.56 8.06
CA ARG A 153 -14.80 -22.26 9.01
C ARG A 153 -13.34 -21.83 8.94
N LEU A 154 -12.55 -22.29 9.88
CA LEU A 154 -11.09 -22.21 9.80
C LEU A 154 -10.61 -22.95 8.54
N ALA A 155 -9.66 -22.34 7.81
CA ALA A 155 -9.05 -22.94 6.64
C ALA A 155 -8.30 -24.24 7.00
N GLN A 156 -8.34 -25.20 6.10
CA GLN A 156 -7.63 -26.47 6.16
C GLN A 156 -6.61 -26.56 5.02
N PRO A 157 -5.60 -27.45 5.09
CA PRO A 157 -4.59 -27.59 4.04
C PRO A 157 -5.18 -27.71 2.62
N ASP A 158 -6.28 -28.46 2.47
CA ASP A 158 -6.92 -28.66 1.18
C ASP A 158 -7.57 -27.39 0.59
N ASP A 159 -7.79 -26.36 1.41
CA ASP A 159 -8.35 -25.07 0.97
C ASP A 159 -7.29 -24.16 0.32
N ALA A 160 -6.00 -24.41 0.53
CA ALA A 160 -4.93 -23.47 0.16
C ALA A 160 -4.95 -23.06 -1.32
N GLN A 161 -5.15 -24.02 -2.22
CA GLN A 161 -5.29 -23.72 -3.65
C GLN A 161 -6.56 -22.90 -3.95
N GLY A 162 -7.65 -23.17 -3.23
CA GLY A 162 -8.90 -22.43 -3.35
C GLY A 162 -8.74 -20.99 -2.89
N VAL A 163 -8.03 -20.77 -1.80
CA VAL A 163 -7.68 -19.43 -1.28
C VAL A 163 -6.86 -18.65 -2.31
N GLY A 164 -5.78 -19.25 -2.84
CA GLY A 164 -4.96 -18.62 -3.88
C GLY A 164 -5.77 -18.22 -5.11
N ARG A 165 -6.71 -19.07 -5.56
CA ARG A 165 -7.59 -18.77 -6.70
C ARG A 165 -8.50 -17.57 -6.42
N VAL A 166 -9.12 -17.50 -5.25
CA VAL A 166 -10.05 -16.40 -4.90
C VAL A 166 -9.28 -15.09 -4.72
N ILE A 167 -8.11 -15.12 -4.07
CA ILE A 167 -7.22 -13.95 -3.94
C ILE A 167 -6.82 -13.44 -5.33
N HIS A 168 -6.32 -14.32 -6.19
CA HIS A 168 -5.91 -13.95 -7.55
C HIS A 168 -7.07 -13.42 -8.39
N ALA A 169 -8.26 -14.03 -8.28
CA ALA A 169 -9.45 -13.61 -9.05
C ALA A 169 -9.91 -12.18 -8.72
N VAL A 170 -9.65 -11.69 -7.50
CA VAL A 170 -10.10 -10.37 -7.04
C VAL A 170 -8.97 -9.33 -7.04
N TYR A 171 -7.77 -9.73 -6.62
CA TYR A 171 -6.64 -8.82 -6.43
C TYR A 171 -5.50 -9.01 -7.46
N GLY A 172 -5.62 -9.99 -8.38
CA GLY A 172 -4.53 -10.31 -9.29
C GLY A 172 -3.25 -10.66 -8.52
N LEU A 173 -2.17 -9.96 -8.80
CA LEU A 173 -0.87 -10.15 -8.14
C LEU A 173 -0.53 -9.10 -7.06
N ILE A 174 -1.51 -8.28 -6.64
CA ILE A 174 -1.27 -7.18 -5.67
C ILE A 174 -0.66 -7.72 -4.37
N TYR A 175 -1.14 -8.86 -3.86
CA TYR A 175 -0.62 -9.46 -2.64
C TYR A 175 0.75 -10.12 -2.80
N MET A 176 1.23 -10.35 -4.01
CA MET A 176 2.53 -11.02 -4.24
C MET A 176 3.72 -10.25 -3.64
N HIS A 177 3.60 -8.94 -3.50
CA HIS A 177 4.65 -8.08 -2.94
C HIS A 177 4.66 -8.03 -1.40
N VAL A 178 3.57 -8.43 -0.76
CA VAL A 178 3.39 -8.32 0.71
C VAL A 178 3.21 -9.70 1.34
N HIS A 179 2.45 -10.57 0.69
CA HIS A 179 2.06 -11.90 1.15
C HIS A 179 2.07 -12.88 -0.01
N ASP A 180 3.25 -13.18 -0.54
CA ASP A 180 3.43 -14.12 -1.66
C ASP A 180 3.02 -15.56 -1.31
N GLU A 181 2.86 -15.89 -0.01
CA GLU A 181 2.37 -17.18 0.46
C GLU A 181 0.99 -17.53 -0.13
N PHE A 182 0.13 -16.56 -0.42
CA PHE A 182 -1.19 -16.83 -1.01
C PHE A 182 -1.14 -17.42 -2.42
N TYR A 183 0.00 -17.29 -3.10
CA TYR A 183 0.20 -17.82 -4.45
C TYR A 183 0.95 -19.16 -4.48
N ASP A 184 1.32 -19.68 -3.31
CA ASP A 184 1.99 -20.95 -3.13
C ASP A 184 1.30 -21.74 -2.02
N ALA A 185 0.55 -22.79 -2.39
CA ALA A 185 -0.27 -23.56 -1.44
C ALA A 185 0.55 -24.18 -0.31
N ASP A 186 1.77 -24.69 -0.59
CA ASP A 186 2.62 -25.32 0.43
C ASP A 186 3.15 -24.28 1.42
N ARG A 187 3.52 -23.10 0.95
CA ARG A 187 3.96 -21.99 1.80
C ARG A 187 2.82 -21.44 2.65
N LEU A 188 1.61 -21.36 2.10
CA LEU A 188 0.43 -20.92 2.84
C LEU A 188 0.09 -21.91 3.96
N VAL A 189 0.09 -23.21 3.67
CA VAL A 189 -0.12 -24.25 4.68
C VAL A 189 0.94 -24.17 5.77
N ALA A 190 2.22 -24.03 5.41
CA ALA A 190 3.30 -23.87 6.37
C ALA A 190 3.11 -22.61 7.25
N ALA A 191 2.61 -21.49 6.71
CA ALA A 191 2.32 -20.29 7.49
C ALA A 191 1.15 -20.51 8.47
N TRP A 192 0.12 -21.26 8.08
CA TRP A 192 -0.96 -21.68 8.99
C TRP A 192 -0.46 -22.57 10.13
N GLU A 193 0.40 -23.56 9.82
CA GLU A 193 0.97 -24.46 10.82
C GLU A 193 1.85 -23.74 11.84
N ARG A 194 2.63 -22.73 11.41
CA ARG A 194 3.42 -21.88 12.32
C ARG A 194 2.55 -20.89 13.11
N GLY A 195 1.30 -20.66 12.69
CA GLY A 195 0.40 -19.66 13.26
C GLY A 195 0.78 -18.22 12.92
N ASP A 196 1.57 -18.01 11.86
CA ASP A 196 1.89 -16.69 11.33
C ASP A 196 0.68 -16.06 10.63
N ILE A 197 -0.12 -16.92 9.98
CA ILE A 197 -1.38 -16.57 9.35
C ILE A 197 -2.50 -17.44 9.94
N VAL A 198 -3.61 -16.84 10.27
CA VAL A 198 -4.86 -17.52 10.63
C VAL A 198 -5.88 -17.18 9.55
N SER A 199 -6.37 -18.16 8.83
CA SER A 199 -7.31 -17.95 7.72
C SER A 199 -8.66 -18.58 8.02
N THR A 200 -9.74 -17.88 7.65
CA THR A 200 -11.09 -18.43 7.54
C THR A 200 -11.53 -18.44 6.09
N VAL A 201 -12.27 -19.48 5.72
CA VAL A 201 -12.83 -19.63 4.38
C VAL A 201 -14.34 -19.74 4.43
N ALA A 202 -14.98 -19.19 3.41
CA ALA A 202 -16.37 -19.47 3.07
C ALA A 202 -16.36 -20.42 1.87
N THR A 203 -17.08 -21.53 1.99
CA THR A 203 -17.25 -22.48 0.89
C THR A 203 -18.70 -22.58 0.49
N VAL A 204 -18.92 -22.81 -0.80
CA VAL A 204 -20.24 -23.14 -1.37
C VAL A 204 -20.10 -24.45 -2.10
N ARG A 205 -20.80 -25.49 -1.65
CA ARG A 205 -20.71 -26.85 -2.19
C ARG A 205 -19.27 -27.38 -2.25
N GLY A 206 -18.44 -27.00 -1.26
CA GLY A 206 -17.04 -27.38 -1.16
C GLY A 206 -16.04 -26.54 -1.98
N GLU A 207 -16.52 -25.58 -2.80
CA GLU A 207 -15.67 -24.60 -3.49
C GLU A 207 -15.38 -23.41 -2.56
N VAL A 208 -14.11 -23.02 -2.39
CA VAL A 208 -13.73 -21.80 -1.66
C VAL A 208 -14.17 -20.57 -2.49
N VAL A 209 -15.08 -19.78 -1.93
CA VAL A 209 -15.65 -18.59 -2.56
C VAL A 209 -15.37 -17.31 -1.78
N GLY A 210 -14.84 -17.42 -0.58
CA GLY A 210 -14.44 -16.28 0.25
C GLY A 210 -13.32 -16.65 1.20
N HIS A 211 -12.52 -15.64 1.56
CA HIS A 211 -11.39 -15.78 2.47
C HIS A 211 -11.20 -14.50 3.28
N MET A 212 -10.72 -14.65 4.49
CA MET A 212 -10.21 -13.57 5.33
C MET A 212 -9.07 -14.12 6.19
N ALA A 213 -8.01 -13.33 6.36
CA ALA A 213 -6.86 -13.71 7.17
C ALA A 213 -6.64 -12.75 8.34
N ALA A 214 -5.94 -13.24 9.35
CA ALA A 214 -5.30 -12.46 10.39
C ALA A 214 -3.81 -12.80 10.40
N PHE A 215 -2.98 -11.80 10.21
CA PHE A 215 -1.52 -11.89 10.17
C PHE A 215 -0.97 -11.61 11.56
N ARG A 216 -0.14 -12.48 12.07
CA ARG A 216 0.48 -12.32 13.38
C ARG A 216 1.60 -11.31 13.26
N GLU A 217 1.47 -10.16 13.92
CA GLU A 217 2.54 -9.16 13.98
C GLU A 217 3.75 -9.66 14.79
N ALA A 218 4.91 -9.03 14.56
CA ALA A 218 6.20 -9.42 15.18
C ALA A 218 6.15 -9.52 16.70
N SER A 219 5.31 -8.72 17.37
CA SER A 219 5.08 -8.81 18.82
C SER A 219 4.44 -10.15 19.27
N GLY A 220 3.81 -10.88 18.34
CA GLY A 220 3.04 -12.07 18.58
C GLY A 220 1.73 -11.83 19.34
N ARG A 221 1.38 -10.57 19.64
CA ARG A 221 0.24 -10.17 20.49
C ARG A 221 -0.86 -9.45 19.71
N VAL A 222 -0.54 -8.89 18.56
CA VAL A 222 -1.47 -8.24 17.64
C VAL A 222 -1.62 -9.09 16.40
N PHE A 223 -2.84 -9.14 15.89
CA PHE A 223 -3.15 -9.77 14.62
C PHE A 223 -3.76 -8.73 13.69
N GLU A 224 -3.12 -8.46 12.56
CA GLU A 224 -3.67 -7.60 11.52
C GLU A 224 -4.68 -8.39 10.70
N MET A 225 -5.91 -7.93 10.66
CA MET A 225 -6.95 -8.52 9.80
C MET A 225 -6.82 -7.97 8.39
N GLY A 226 -6.80 -8.86 7.43
CA GLY A 226 -6.62 -8.48 6.01
C GLY A 226 -7.01 -9.58 5.05
N ALA A 227 -6.60 -9.45 3.80
CA ALA A 227 -6.89 -10.40 2.73
C ALA A 227 -8.36 -10.83 2.66
N ALA A 228 -9.28 -9.89 2.98
CA ALA A 228 -10.70 -10.11 2.93
C ALA A 228 -11.19 -10.09 1.48
N VAL A 229 -11.63 -11.21 0.98
CA VAL A 229 -12.02 -11.38 -0.41
C VAL A 229 -13.24 -12.28 -0.53
N VAL A 230 -14.12 -11.93 -1.45
CA VAL A 230 -15.27 -12.77 -1.85
C VAL A 230 -15.34 -12.79 -3.36
N ASP A 231 -15.44 -13.98 -3.93
CA ASP A 231 -15.63 -14.18 -5.36
C ASP A 231 -16.80 -13.32 -5.84
N PRO A 232 -16.63 -12.53 -6.92
CA PRO A 232 -17.66 -11.63 -7.43
C PRO A 232 -19.00 -12.32 -7.66
N ARG A 233 -19.02 -13.60 -8.02
CA ARG A 233 -20.25 -14.39 -8.22
C ARG A 233 -21.11 -14.55 -6.96
N PHE A 234 -20.52 -14.36 -5.77
CA PHE A 234 -21.13 -14.60 -4.46
C PHE A 234 -21.18 -13.35 -3.57
N ARG A 235 -20.98 -12.17 -4.14
CA ARG A 235 -21.11 -10.90 -3.41
C ARG A 235 -22.53 -10.70 -2.88
N SER A 236 -22.68 -9.82 -1.89
CA SER A 236 -23.96 -9.46 -1.25
C SER A 236 -24.60 -10.56 -0.38
N LEU A 237 -23.98 -11.70 -0.18
CA LEU A 237 -24.43 -12.77 0.70
C LEU A 237 -23.94 -12.65 2.16
N GLY A 238 -23.25 -11.56 2.52
CA GLY A 238 -22.78 -11.30 3.89
C GLY A 238 -21.52 -12.09 4.28
N PHE A 239 -20.84 -12.74 3.35
CA PHE A 239 -19.65 -13.56 3.66
C PHE A 239 -18.54 -12.83 4.40
N VAL A 240 -18.29 -11.54 4.09
CA VAL A 240 -17.25 -10.76 4.80
C VAL A 240 -17.54 -10.70 6.30
N HIS A 241 -18.80 -10.51 6.68
CA HIS A 241 -19.21 -10.48 8.09
C HIS A 241 -19.02 -11.84 8.75
N MET A 242 -19.53 -12.92 8.12
CA MET A 242 -19.39 -14.28 8.66
C MET A 242 -17.93 -14.72 8.79
N LEU A 243 -17.10 -14.40 7.80
CA LEU A 243 -15.65 -14.66 7.83
C LEU A 243 -14.96 -13.91 8.98
N GLY A 244 -15.31 -12.61 9.17
CA GLY A 244 -14.74 -11.78 10.24
C GLY A 244 -15.13 -12.29 11.62
N GLU A 245 -16.38 -12.71 11.84
CA GLU A 245 -16.82 -13.32 13.11
C GLU A 245 -16.09 -14.62 13.40
N ALA A 246 -16.02 -15.52 12.40
CA ALA A 246 -15.27 -16.79 12.54
C ALA A 246 -13.79 -16.56 12.83
N LEU A 247 -13.17 -15.60 12.13
CA LEU A 247 -11.77 -15.23 12.32
C LEU A 247 -11.53 -14.64 13.73
N GLY A 248 -12.41 -13.74 14.19
CA GLY A 248 -12.35 -13.16 15.54
C GLY A 248 -12.32 -14.23 16.62
N VAL A 249 -13.16 -15.26 16.53
CA VAL A 249 -13.17 -16.40 17.48
C VAL A 249 -11.80 -17.11 17.47
N GLN A 250 -11.21 -17.32 16.29
CA GLN A 250 -9.93 -18.01 16.16
C GLN A 250 -8.76 -17.20 16.73
N VAL A 251 -8.78 -15.89 16.56
CA VAL A 251 -7.75 -14.99 17.09
C VAL A 251 -7.86 -14.83 18.61
N LEU A 252 -9.09 -14.74 19.13
CA LEU A 252 -9.33 -14.74 20.59
C LEU A 252 -8.80 -16.01 21.27
N ALA A 253 -8.98 -17.17 20.65
CA ALA A 253 -8.45 -18.43 21.15
C ALA A 253 -6.90 -18.48 21.20
N ARG A 254 -6.24 -17.58 20.47
CA ARG A 254 -4.77 -17.42 20.44
C ARG A 254 -4.25 -16.36 21.42
N GLU A 255 -5.10 -15.92 22.34
CA GLU A 255 -4.77 -14.95 23.39
C GLU A 255 -4.25 -13.60 22.84
N ALA A 256 -4.71 -13.18 21.67
CA ALA A 256 -4.38 -11.88 21.10
C ALA A 256 -4.73 -10.73 22.08
N TRP A 257 -3.94 -9.70 22.05
CA TRP A 257 -4.18 -8.48 22.85
C TRP A 257 -4.94 -7.42 22.09
N ALA A 258 -4.78 -7.38 20.78
CA ALA A 258 -5.55 -6.54 19.89
C ALA A 258 -5.70 -7.16 18.50
N LEU A 259 -6.72 -6.71 17.80
CA LEU A 259 -6.80 -6.78 16.35
C LEU A 259 -6.39 -5.42 15.77
N SER A 260 -5.70 -5.44 14.64
CA SER A 260 -5.38 -4.25 13.85
C SER A 260 -5.97 -4.37 12.44
N LEU A 261 -6.13 -3.23 11.78
CA LEU A 261 -6.58 -3.12 10.39
C LEU A 261 -5.88 -1.96 9.71
N THR A 262 -5.48 -2.16 8.47
CA THR A 262 -5.17 -1.07 7.55
C THR A 262 -6.28 -0.93 6.53
N ILE A 263 -6.90 0.25 6.44
CA ILE A 263 -8.14 0.49 5.71
C ILE A 263 -7.90 1.58 4.66
N VAL A 264 -8.33 1.34 3.42
CA VAL A 264 -8.25 2.36 2.36
C VAL A 264 -9.10 3.60 2.71
N THR A 265 -8.58 4.78 2.32
CA THR A 265 -9.23 6.06 2.62
C THR A 265 -9.97 6.68 1.43
N THR A 266 -9.93 6.04 0.26
CA THR A 266 -10.60 6.55 -0.96
C THR A 266 -12.13 6.48 -0.90
N HIS A 267 -12.70 5.72 0.05
CA HIS A 267 -14.14 5.64 0.28
C HIS A 267 -14.45 5.16 1.70
N THR A 268 -15.69 5.42 2.16
CA THR A 268 -16.15 5.04 3.52
C THR A 268 -16.65 3.60 3.62
N ARG A 269 -16.85 2.90 2.52
CA ARG A 269 -17.47 1.57 2.50
C ARG A 269 -16.70 0.54 3.34
N THR A 270 -15.36 0.52 3.21
CA THR A 270 -14.50 -0.39 3.99
C THR A 270 -14.29 0.04 5.43
N GLN A 271 -14.59 1.31 5.78
CA GLN A 271 -14.44 1.85 7.12
C GLN A 271 -15.65 1.58 8.01
N SER A 272 -16.85 1.41 7.43
CA SER A 272 -18.10 1.32 8.18
C SER A 272 -18.22 0.06 9.02
N ALA A 273 -17.86 -1.11 8.48
CA ALA A 273 -17.93 -2.36 9.23
C ALA A 273 -16.95 -2.40 10.42
N PRO A 274 -15.64 -2.08 10.27
CA PRO A 274 -14.74 -1.96 11.40
C PRO A 274 -15.22 -0.99 12.48
N ALA A 275 -15.73 0.18 12.10
CA ALA A 275 -16.24 1.16 13.06
C ALA A 275 -17.43 0.61 13.87
N GLN A 276 -18.35 -0.11 13.24
CA GLN A 276 -19.47 -0.79 13.91
C GLN A 276 -19.00 -1.89 14.87
N HIS A 277 -17.88 -2.54 14.59
CA HIS A 277 -17.28 -3.55 15.47
C HIS A 277 -16.35 -2.98 16.54
N GLY A 278 -16.28 -1.65 16.68
CA GLY A 278 -15.54 -0.99 17.75
C GLY A 278 -14.05 -0.77 17.46
N PHE A 279 -13.62 -0.90 16.22
CA PHE A 279 -12.28 -0.46 15.83
C PHE A 279 -12.18 1.06 15.92
N VAL A 280 -11.09 1.54 16.50
CA VAL A 280 -10.79 2.96 16.66
C VAL A 280 -9.61 3.30 15.76
N ALA A 281 -9.74 4.34 14.96
CA ALA A 281 -8.64 4.84 14.14
C ALA A 281 -7.54 5.43 15.03
N THR A 282 -6.30 5.04 14.78
CA THR A 282 -5.13 5.44 15.59
C THR A 282 -4.02 6.07 14.77
N GLY A 283 -4.02 5.90 13.44
CA GLY A 283 -2.97 6.42 12.57
C GLY A 283 -3.47 6.66 11.15
N LEU A 284 -2.77 7.55 10.44
CA LEU A 284 -2.97 7.83 9.02
C LEU A 284 -1.63 7.68 8.31
N LEU A 285 -1.52 6.63 7.49
CA LEU A 285 -0.32 6.20 6.80
C LEU A 285 -0.36 6.76 5.37
N LEU A 286 0.22 7.95 5.17
CA LEU A 286 0.18 8.62 3.87
C LEU A 286 0.98 7.83 2.83
N GLY A 287 0.35 7.48 1.71
CA GLY A 287 0.98 6.75 0.62
C GLY A 287 1.49 5.35 0.97
N ALA A 288 0.95 4.71 2.01
CA ALA A 288 1.41 3.40 2.47
C ALA A 288 1.18 2.29 1.45
N ALA A 289 0.05 2.29 0.76
CA ALA A 289 -0.23 1.28 -0.25
C ALA A 289 0.28 1.71 -1.63
N PRO A 290 0.91 0.80 -2.40
CA PRO A 290 1.22 1.07 -3.80
C PRO A 290 -0.07 1.37 -4.58
N GLY A 291 0.02 2.17 -5.64
CA GLY A 291 -1.09 2.33 -6.58
C GLY A 291 -1.49 0.97 -7.18
N ALA A 292 -2.74 0.87 -7.65
CA ALA A 292 -3.27 -0.36 -8.23
C ALA A 292 -2.45 -0.85 -9.45
N GLU A 293 -1.76 0.08 -10.11
CA GLU A 293 -0.81 -0.19 -11.19
C GLU A 293 0.49 0.60 -10.97
N PRO A 294 1.61 0.13 -11.52
CA PRO A 294 2.86 0.89 -11.52
C PRO A 294 2.65 2.30 -12.10
N GLY A 295 3.06 3.34 -11.33
CA GLY A 295 2.93 4.74 -11.73
C GLY A 295 1.61 5.41 -11.37
N LEU A 296 0.64 4.68 -10.80
CA LEU A 296 -0.48 5.33 -10.14
C LEU A 296 -0.05 5.89 -8.77
N PRO A 297 -0.69 6.99 -8.34
CA PRO A 297 -0.43 7.54 -7.02
C PRO A 297 -0.61 6.49 -5.92
N ARG A 298 0.24 6.56 -4.91
CA ARG A 298 0.13 5.69 -3.75
C ARG A 298 -1.08 6.09 -2.91
N SER A 299 -1.79 5.10 -2.41
CA SER A 299 -2.98 5.33 -1.59
C SER A 299 -2.63 5.48 -0.11
N THR A 300 -3.36 6.36 0.57
CA THR A 300 -3.29 6.53 2.03
C THR A 300 -4.12 5.46 2.72
N LEU A 301 -3.60 4.90 3.80
CA LEU A 301 -4.29 3.93 4.64
C LEU A 301 -4.58 4.50 6.02
N LEU A 302 -5.74 4.15 6.56
CA LEU A 302 -6.13 4.42 7.94
C LEU A 302 -5.78 3.21 8.80
N GLN A 303 -4.92 3.40 9.80
CA GLN A 303 -4.63 2.39 10.81
C GLN A 303 -5.72 2.41 11.89
N ALA A 304 -6.24 1.26 12.25
CA ALA A 304 -7.23 1.12 13.31
C ALA A 304 -6.96 -0.10 14.19
N TYR A 305 -7.35 -0.01 15.46
CA TYR A 305 -7.20 -1.10 16.42
C TYR A 305 -8.51 -1.39 17.17
N LEU A 306 -8.68 -2.66 17.53
CA LEU A 306 -9.66 -3.15 18.49
C LEU A 306 -8.92 -3.84 19.65
N PRO A 307 -8.74 -3.21 20.81
CA PRO A 307 -8.14 -3.83 21.97
C PRO A 307 -9.01 -4.98 22.53
N LEU A 308 -8.42 -6.14 22.67
CA LEU A 308 -9.04 -7.33 23.28
C LEU A 308 -8.63 -7.46 24.76
N ARG A 309 -7.48 -6.89 25.13
CA ARG A 309 -7.02 -6.78 26.53
C ARG A 309 -6.80 -5.32 26.89
N ARG A 310 -7.25 -4.94 28.07
CA ARG A 310 -7.23 -3.55 28.59
C ARG A 310 -6.43 -3.48 29.88
N LEU A 311 -5.12 -3.68 29.78
CA LEU A 311 -4.23 -3.60 30.94
C LEU A 311 -3.79 -2.15 31.15
N PRO A 312 -3.91 -1.58 32.38
CA PRO A 312 -3.31 -0.30 32.71
C PRO A 312 -1.80 -0.35 32.51
N ARG A 313 -1.23 0.65 31.84
CA ARG A 313 0.21 0.73 31.61
C ARG A 313 0.70 2.18 31.69
N PRO A 314 1.88 2.43 32.26
CA PRO A 314 2.52 3.73 32.20
C PRO A 314 3.04 3.99 30.78
N VAL A 315 2.90 5.22 30.30
CA VAL A 315 3.40 5.69 28.99
C VAL A 315 3.99 7.08 29.11
N ALA A 316 5.04 7.35 28.37
CA ALA A 316 5.51 8.72 28.16
C ALA A 316 4.69 9.36 27.01
N LEU A 317 4.20 10.57 27.21
CA LEU A 317 3.53 11.37 26.19
C LEU A 317 4.43 12.56 25.81
N PRO A 318 4.49 12.96 24.52
CA PRO A 318 5.20 14.17 24.11
C PRO A 318 4.66 15.41 24.82
N SER A 319 5.52 16.44 25.00
CA SER A 319 5.12 17.69 25.63
C SER A 319 4.28 18.62 24.75
N ASP A 320 4.20 18.36 23.44
CA ASP A 320 3.33 19.10 22.53
C ASP A 320 1.85 18.89 22.91
N PRO A 321 1.12 19.95 23.32
CA PRO A 321 -0.25 19.83 23.81
C PRO A 321 -1.21 19.17 22.80
N THR A 322 -0.99 19.38 21.50
CA THR A 322 -1.85 18.79 20.45
C THR A 322 -1.65 17.29 20.36
N TYR A 323 -0.41 16.81 20.48
CA TYR A 323 -0.14 15.37 20.54
C TYR A 323 -0.69 14.74 21.82
N GLU A 324 -0.46 15.37 22.97
CA GLU A 324 -0.93 14.88 24.27
C GLU A 324 -2.47 14.76 24.28
N GLU A 325 -3.17 15.79 23.80
CA GLU A 325 -4.62 15.80 23.68
C GLU A 325 -5.14 14.72 22.73
N ALA A 326 -4.56 14.62 21.53
CA ALA A 326 -4.97 13.63 20.53
C ALA A 326 -4.72 12.19 21.01
N LEU A 327 -3.55 11.90 21.56
CA LEU A 327 -3.22 10.56 22.07
C LEU A 327 -4.15 10.19 23.26
N THR A 328 -4.41 11.14 24.16
CA THR A 328 -5.33 10.94 25.29
C THR A 328 -6.74 10.63 24.80
N ALA A 329 -7.24 11.37 23.81
CA ALA A 329 -8.55 11.14 23.23
C ALA A 329 -8.64 9.78 22.52
N VAL A 330 -7.60 9.38 21.77
CA VAL A 330 -7.53 8.06 21.12
C VAL A 330 -7.53 6.94 22.15
N TYR A 331 -6.71 7.04 23.19
CA TYR A 331 -6.70 6.04 24.27
C TYR A 331 -8.06 5.92 24.99
N ALA A 332 -8.73 7.06 25.24
CA ALA A 332 -10.07 7.06 25.83
C ALA A 332 -11.09 6.33 24.92
N GLN A 333 -11.07 6.57 23.61
CA GLN A 333 -11.95 5.87 22.66
C GLN A 333 -11.64 4.37 22.56
N LEU A 334 -10.36 3.98 22.65
CA LEU A 334 -9.93 2.57 22.73
C LEU A 334 -10.34 1.91 24.07
N GLY A 335 -10.71 2.71 25.08
CA GLY A 335 -10.97 2.23 26.44
C GLY A 335 -9.70 1.70 27.11
N LEU A 336 -8.54 2.24 26.75
CA LEU A 336 -7.24 1.86 27.33
C LEU A 336 -6.86 2.86 28.43
N ASP A 337 -6.60 2.33 29.62
CA ASP A 337 -6.07 3.11 30.73
C ASP A 337 -4.55 3.22 30.60
N ARG A 338 -4.10 4.37 30.06
CA ARG A 338 -2.69 4.72 29.94
C ARG A 338 -2.35 5.83 30.94
N ILE A 339 -1.42 5.54 31.83
CA ILE A 339 -1.04 6.43 32.93
C ILE A 339 0.16 7.26 32.47
N PRO A 340 0.00 8.58 32.20
CA PRO A 340 1.14 9.41 31.79
C PRO A 340 2.22 9.42 32.85
N GLN A 341 3.47 9.19 32.44
CA GLN A 341 4.67 9.24 33.29
C GLN A 341 5.84 9.83 32.50
N ASP A 342 6.76 10.49 33.22
CA ASP A 342 7.94 11.12 32.60
C ASP A 342 9.14 10.18 32.45
N VAL A 343 9.05 8.96 33.00
CA VAL A 343 10.19 8.02 33.03
C VAL A 343 9.88 6.75 32.25
N GLY A 344 10.85 6.29 31.47
CA GLY A 344 10.81 5.01 30.78
C GLY A 344 10.83 3.84 31.77
N THR A 345 9.65 3.44 32.26
CA THR A 345 9.49 2.41 33.32
C THR A 345 9.78 1.00 32.82
N ALA A 346 9.69 0.76 31.52
CA ALA A 346 9.86 -0.56 30.90
C ALA A 346 11.30 -0.85 30.43
N ARG A 347 12.28 -0.04 30.84
CA ARG A 347 13.68 -0.22 30.43
C ARG A 347 14.24 -1.61 30.78
N ALA A 348 13.76 -2.20 31.88
CA ALA A 348 14.12 -3.56 32.27
C ALA A 348 13.46 -4.64 31.38
N GLU A 349 12.32 -4.34 30.76
CA GLU A 349 11.59 -5.28 29.89
C GLU A 349 12.29 -5.45 28.53
N ILE A 350 12.96 -4.40 28.02
CA ILE A 350 13.68 -4.45 26.75
C ILE A 350 15.06 -5.11 26.86
N GLY A 351 15.64 -5.23 28.09
CA GLY A 351 16.91 -5.90 28.34
C GLY A 351 18.05 -5.42 27.43
N ASP A 352 18.69 -6.37 26.74
CA ASP A 352 19.80 -6.12 25.82
C ASP A 352 19.32 -5.84 24.36
N ALA A 353 18.03 -5.59 24.12
CA ALA A 353 17.55 -5.22 22.79
C ALA A 353 18.24 -3.95 22.26
N GLU A 354 18.42 -3.87 20.95
CA GLU A 354 19.04 -2.71 20.31
C GLU A 354 18.25 -1.42 20.62
N GLY A 355 18.99 -0.33 20.83
CA GLY A 355 18.39 0.99 21.09
C GLY A 355 17.68 1.54 19.87
N VAL A 356 18.29 1.33 18.69
CA VAL A 356 17.72 1.61 17.36
C VAL A 356 17.78 0.34 16.54
N GLU A 357 16.65 -0.13 16.05
CA GLU A 357 16.54 -1.34 15.25
C GLU A 357 15.91 -1.01 13.88
N LEU A 358 16.61 -1.36 12.80
CA LEU A 358 16.03 -1.38 11.45
C LEU A 358 15.40 -2.75 11.23
N GLY A 359 14.09 -2.77 11.06
CA GLY A 359 13.34 -3.99 10.76
C GLY A 359 13.69 -4.58 9.39
N PRO A 360 13.36 -5.85 9.14
CA PRO A 360 13.53 -6.47 7.83
C PRO A 360 12.73 -5.68 6.79
N HIS A 361 13.38 -5.33 5.68
CA HIS A 361 12.75 -4.63 4.58
C HIS A 361 12.45 -5.61 3.44
N PRO A 362 11.19 -5.81 3.06
CA PRO A 362 10.83 -6.80 2.05
C PRO A 362 11.25 -6.39 0.62
N GLY A 363 11.80 -5.19 0.44
CA GLY A 363 12.12 -4.66 -0.89
C GLY A 363 10.90 -4.05 -1.60
N ASP A 364 11.06 -3.77 -2.89
CA ASP A 364 9.98 -3.38 -3.81
C ASP A 364 9.13 -2.19 -3.36
N ARG A 365 9.79 -1.08 -2.98
CA ARG A 365 9.15 0.18 -2.54
C ARG A 365 8.21 0.04 -1.33
N SER A 366 8.36 -1.02 -0.56
CA SER A 366 7.66 -1.18 0.71
C SER A 366 8.17 -0.17 1.73
N PRO A 367 7.38 0.18 2.75
CA PRO A 367 7.87 1.03 3.84
C PRO A 367 9.02 0.35 4.60
N ALA A 368 10.08 1.10 4.92
CA ALA A 368 11.08 0.69 5.89
C ALA A 368 10.61 1.08 7.30
N LEU A 369 10.87 0.25 8.29
CA LEU A 369 10.51 0.49 9.69
C LEU A 369 11.75 0.53 10.57
N ILE A 370 11.93 1.62 11.32
CA ILE A 370 12.96 1.78 12.34
C ILE A 370 12.24 1.88 13.69
N THR A 371 12.73 1.18 14.71
CA THR A 371 12.17 1.27 16.06
C THR A 371 13.22 1.87 17.01
N ILE A 372 12.84 2.87 17.80
CA ILE A 372 13.71 3.54 18.78
C ILE A 372 13.21 3.22 20.20
N ARG A 373 14.05 2.58 21.01
CA ARG A 373 13.78 2.17 22.39
C ARG A 373 14.67 2.83 23.42
N ARG A 374 15.83 3.33 22.99
CA ARG A 374 16.76 4.12 23.80
C ARG A 374 17.20 5.34 23.00
N TRP A 375 17.61 6.38 23.70
CA TRP A 375 18.09 7.61 23.09
C TRP A 375 19.27 8.19 23.85
N GLY A 376 20.35 8.45 23.12
CA GLY A 376 21.61 9.02 23.59
C GLY A 376 22.55 9.22 22.41
N SER A 377 23.82 9.54 22.64
CA SER A 377 24.79 9.82 21.59
C SER A 377 24.98 8.65 20.62
N ASP A 378 25.05 7.44 21.14
CA ASP A 378 25.31 6.25 20.33
C ASP A 378 24.10 5.90 19.48
N GLU A 379 22.88 6.04 20.02
CA GLU A 379 21.64 5.81 19.30
C GLU A 379 21.38 6.85 18.21
N HIS A 380 21.87 8.07 18.39
CA HIS A 380 21.82 9.11 17.36
C HIS A 380 22.58 8.68 16.09
N ASP A 381 23.82 8.18 16.23
CA ASP A 381 24.62 7.70 15.10
C ASP A 381 23.99 6.46 14.45
N GLN A 382 23.48 5.51 15.27
CA GLN A 382 22.75 4.34 14.80
C GLN A 382 21.49 4.71 13.98
N LEU A 383 20.74 5.74 14.42
CA LEU A 383 19.57 6.22 13.69
C LEU A 383 19.93 6.78 12.33
N ILE A 384 21.00 7.59 12.24
CA ILE A 384 21.48 8.11 10.95
C ILE A 384 21.85 6.96 10.00
N ASP A 385 22.54 5.94 10.49
CA ASP A 385 22.93 4.79 9.67
C ASP A 385 21.72 3.93 9.26
N ALA A 386 20.76 3.75 10.15
CA ALA A 386 19.49 3.05 9.84
C ALA A 386 18.67 3.81 8.78
N MET A 387 18.57 5.13 8.88
CA MET A 387 17.88 5.95 7.87
C MET A 387 18.59 5.88 6.50
N ARG A 388 19.94 5.96 6.47
CA ARG A 388 20.69 5.78 5.22
C ARG A 388 20.47 4.41 4.60
N SER A 389 20.44 3.36 5.42
CA SER A 389 20.18 2.00 4.97
C SER A 389 18.76 1.87 4.41
N ALA A 390 17.77 2.45 5.08
CA ALA A 390 16.37 2.47 4.61
C ALA A 390 16.24 3.15 3.24
N VAL A 391 16.89 4.30 3.04
CA VAL A 391 16.89 5.02 1.75
C VAL A 391 17.59 4.19 0.67
N ALA A 392 18.67 3.48 1.00
CA ALA A 392 19.42 2.66 0.05
C ALA A 392 18.64 1.42 -0.44
N THR A 393 17.59 1.01 0.27
CA THR A 393 16.75 -0.17 -0.10
C THR A 393 15.59 0.16 -1.03
N ASP A 394 15.53 1.33 -1.63
CA ASP A 394 14.42 1.79 -2.48
C ASP A 394 13.05 1.81 -1.76
N ALA A 395 13.06 2.08 -0.47
CA ALA A 395 11.83 2.25 0.29
C ALA A 395 10.99 3.43 -0.26
N ALA A 396 9.67 3.27 -0.36
CA ALA A 396 8.80 4.38 -0.74
C ALA A 396 8.64 5.40 0.39
N MET A 397 8.77 4.93 1.62
CA MET A 397 8.67 5.73 2.83
C MET A 397 9.39 5.06 3.99
N VAL A 398 9.73 5.85 5.00
CA VAL A 398 10.33 5.37 6.24
C VAL A 398 9.36 5.65 7.38
N TYR A 399 9.08 4.63 8.17
CA TYR A 399 8.40 4.75 9.45
C TYR A 399 9.42 4.68 10.58
N ILE A 400 9.21 5.51 11.61
CA ILE A 400 9.97 5.44 12.86
C ILE A 400 8.99 5.29 14.00
N ASP A 401 9.11 4.18 14.74
CA ASP A 401 8.32 3.86 15.91
C ASP A 401 9.09 4.22 17.19
N LEU A 402 8.57 5.17 17.95
CA LEU A 402 9.13 5.62 19.23
C LEU A 402 8.45 4.87 20.37
N ASP A 403 9.19 4.07 21.11
CA ASP A 403 8.66 3.26 22.21
C ASP A 403 8.29 4.13 23.43
N MET A 404 7.00 4.30 23.66
CA MET A 404 6.45 5.17 24.70
C MET A 404 6.61 4.62 26.12
N HIS A 405 7.05 3.37 26.29
CA HIS A 405 7.22 2.73 27.59
C HIS A 405 8.68 2.74 28.04
N SER A 406 9.62 2.77 27.12
CA SER A 406 11.07 2.76 27.41
C SER A 406 11.73 4.13 27.31
N LEU A 407 11.19 5.04 26.48
CA LEU A 407 11.63 6.42 26.35
C LEU A 407 11.01 7.33 27.40
N THR A 408 11.72 8.39 27.79
CA THR A 408 11.15 9.45 28.62
C THR A 408 10.44 10.49 27.75
N ARG A 409 9.63 11.36 28.38
CA ARG A 409 8.99 12.50 27.70
C ARG A 409 10.03 13.38 27.00
N GLU A 410 11.12 13.75 27.70
CA GLU A 410 12.22 14.56 27.15
C GLU A 410 12.84 13.89 25.92
N GLN A 411 13.12 12.59 26.00
CA GLN A 411 13.69 11.84 24.87
C GLN A 411 12.74 11.78 23.67
N LEU A 412 11.43 11.62 23.90
CA LEU A 412 10.45 11.65 22.81
C LEU A 412 10.44 13.02 22.11
N ASP A 413 10.52 14.10 22.85
CA ASP A 413 10.54 15.46 22.31
C ASP A 413 11.84 15.73 21.54
N ASP A 414 13.00 15.35 22.09
CA ASP A 414 14.32 15.47 21.44
C ASP A 414 14.37 14.70 20.11
N ILE A 415 13.90 13.44 20.12
CA ILE A 415 13.86 12.62 18.89
C ILE A 415 12.94 13.24 17.84
N ARG A 416 11.77 13.71 18.23
CA ARG A 416 10.83 14.33 17.31
C ARG A 416 11.36 15.63 16.72
N GLU A 417 12.02 16.47 17.54
CA GLU A 417 12.69 17.67 17.07
C GLU A 417 13.79 17.31 16.07
N PHE A 418 14.67 16.38 16.42
CA PHE A 418 15.73 15.89 15.54
C PHE A 418 15.18 15.37 14.20
N LEU A 419 14.17 14.51 14.23
CA LEU A 419 13.58 13.92 13.05
C LEU A 419 12.82 14.92 12.17
N SER A 420 12.34 16.02 12.74
CA SER A 420 11.71 17.10 11.98
C SER A 420 12.64 17.80 10.98
N TYR A 421 13.96 17.73 11.18
CA TYR A 421 14.97 18.20 10.22
C TYR A 421 15.17 17.24 9.03
N TYR A 422 14.62 16.02 9.11
CA TYR A 422 14.67 15.00 8.07
C TYR A 422 13.28 14.73 7.49
N ASP A 423 12.40 15.71 7.56
CA ASP A 423 11.03 15.68 7.01
C ASP A 423 10.12 14.59 7.60
N PHE A 424 10.40 14.12 8.82
CA PHE A 424 9.50 13.25 9.55
C PHE A 424 8.39 14.03 10.23
N PHE A 425 7.17 13.50 10.12
CA PHE A 425 5.97 14.05 10.75
C PHE A 425 5.10 12.94 11.32
N ALA A 426 4.05 13.30 12.06
CA ALA A 426 3.15 12.33 12.69
C ALA A 426 2.53 11.35 11.68
N SER A 427 2.42 10.09 12.09
CA SER A 427 1.59 9.08 11.45
C SER A 427 0.48 8.60 12.38
N GLY A 428 0.80 8.32 13.65
CA GLY A 428 -0.19 7.91 14.62
C GLY A 428 0.34 7.07 15.77
N LEU A 429 -0.58 6.31 16.39
CA LEU A 429 -0.32 5.44 17.52
C LEU A 429 -0.40 3.97 17.06
N MET A 430 0.66 3.21 17.34
CA MET A 430 0.73 1.76 17.13
C MET A 430 0.66 1.06 18.49
N LEU A 431 -0.30 0.14 18.66
CA LEU A 431 -0.53 -0.54 19.94
C LEU A 431 0.20 -1.88 20.00
N TYR A 432 0.71 -2.19 21.20
CA TYR A 432 1.22 -3.51 21.54
C TYR A 432 2.28 -4.06 20.57
N GLY A 433 3.15 -3.20 20.07
CA GLY A 433 4.31 -3.60 19.29
C GLY A 433 5.26 -4.52 20.05
N ASN A 434 6.54 -4.51 19.72
CA ASN A 434 7.54 -5.33 20.41
C ASN A 434 7.45 -5.13 21.93
N PHE A 435 7.61 -6.18 22.70
CA PHE A 435 7.42 -6.22 24.17
C PHE A 435 6.01 -5.88 24.65
N GLY A 436 5.05 -5.75 23.74
CA GLY A 436 3.68 -5.29 24.03
C GLY A 436 3.62 -3.80 24.37
N HIS A 437 4.57 -3.02 23.88
CA HIS A 437 4.65 -1.57 24.08
C HIS A 437 3.84 -0.81 23.03
N ASP A 438 3.31 0.35 23.40
CA ASP A 438 2.71 1.28 22.46
C ASP A 438 3.79 2.20 21.89
N HIS A 439 3.65 2.59 20.62
CA HIS A 439 4.62 3.43 19.91
C HIS A 439 3.94 4.62 19.26
N ILE A 440 4.58 5.78 19.30
CA ILE A 440 4.26 6.87 18.38
C ILE A 440 4.98 6.57 17.07
N ARG A 441 4.23 6.49 15.98
CA ARG A 441 4.81 6.36 14.63
C ARG A 441 4.94 7.73 13.99
N LEU A 442 6.14 8.00 13.49
CA LEU A 442 6.44 9.08 12.57
C LEU A 442 6.65 8.51 11.17
N GLN A 443 6.47 9.34 10.14
CA GLN A 443 6.62 8.94 8.74
C GLN A 443 7.35 10.02 7.95
N ALA A 444 8.21 9.59 7.01
CA ALA A 444 8.79 10.42 5.96
C ALA A 444 8.55 9.78 4.60
N MET A 445 8.12 10.57 3.64
CA MET A 445 7.81 10.11 2.29
C MET A 445 9.05 10.28 1.40
N LEU A 446 9.54 9.20 0.82
CA LEU A 446 10.64 9.20 -0.13
C LEU A 446 10.14 9.27 -1.58
N SER A 447 8.88 8.91 -1.81
CA SER A 447 8.19 9.02 -3.10
C SER A 447 7.31 10.28 -3.13
N ARG A 448 7.32 10.99 -4.27
CA ARG A 448 6.46 12.16 -4.50
C ARG A 448 5.13 11.81 -5.18
N ASP A 449 4.88 10.53 -5.43
CA ASP A 449 3.69 10.03 -6.13
C ASP A 449 2.51 9.90 -5.15
N LEU A 450 2.09 11.00 -4.51
CA LEU A 450 1.07 11.01 -3.49
C LEU A 450 -0.05 11.98 -3.86
N GLU A 451 -1.29 11.51 -3.88
CA GLU A 451 -2.49 12.34 -3.91
C GLU A 451 -3.09 12.42 -2.49
N LEU A 452 -3.15 13.62 -1.93
CA LEU A 452 -3.69 13.87 -0.58
C LEU A 452 -5.17 14.27 -0.62
N ASP A 453 -5.72 14.60 -1.80
CA ASP A 453 -7.07 15.19 -1.93
C ASP A 453 -8.19 14.15 -1.75
N ASP A 454 -7.93 12.87 -1.95
CA ASP A 454 -8.92 11.79 -1.91
C ASP A 454 -9.05 11.08 -0.55
N ILE A 455 -8.64 11.73 0.56
CA ILE A 455 -8.71 11.13 1.89
C ILE A 455 -10.10 11.35 2.50
N ILE A 456 -10.93 10.32 2.44
CA ILE A 456 -12.29 10.30 3.00
C ILE A 456 -12.27 9.51 4.31
N LEU A 457 -12.68 10.13 5.41
CA LEU A 457 -12.66 9.55 6.75
C LEU A 457 -14.05 9.57 7.38
N LEU A 458 -14.46 8.43 7.95
CA LEU A 458 -15.81 8.22 8.47
C LEU A 458 -15.97 8.59 9.95
N THR A 459 -14.95 8.29 10.80
CA THR A 459 -15.09 8.34 12.26
C THR A 459 -14.45 9.60 12.86
N GLU A 460 -14.90 9.98 14.07
CA GLU A 460 -14.32 11.07 14.82
C GLU A 460 -12.84 10.83 15.16
N SER A 461 -12.48 9.59 15.56
CA SER A 461 -11.08 9.24 15.80
C SER A 461 -10.21 9.42 14.55
N ALA A 462 -10.72 9.05 13.38
CA ALA A 462 -10.00 9.25 12.12
C ALA A 462 -9.79 10.73 11.79
N GLN A 463 -10.78 11.60 12.10
CA GLN A 463 -10.64 13.04 11.92
C GLN A 463 -9.64 13.66 12.92
N LEU A 464 -9.59 13.18 14.16
CA LEU A 464 -8.60 13.60 15.16
C LEU A 464 -7.18 13.26 14.70
N VAL A 465 -6.96 12.02 14.25
CA VAL A 465 -5.66 11.58 13.73
C VAL A 465 -5.24 12.41 12.52
N ARG A 466 -6.18 12.62 11.57
CA ARG A 466 -5.92 13.48 10.41
C ARG A 466 -5.48 14.87 10.82
N ALA A 467 -6.14 15.49 11.80
CA ALA A 467 -5.81 16.85 12.23
C ALA A 467 -4.35 16.97 12.71
N VAL A 468 -3.85 15.98 13.47
CA VAL A 468 -2.45 15.94 13.92
C VAL A 468 -1.49 15.73 12.75
N VAL A 469 -1.75 14.71 11.91
CA VAL A 469 -0.89 14.36 10.78
C VAL A 469 -0.75 15.52 9.80
N PHE A 470 -1.87 16.17 9.43
CA PHE A 470 -1.86 17.27 8.47
C PHE A 470 -1.29 18.56 9.06
N ARG A 471 -1.47 18.82 10.37
CA ARG A 471 -0.79 19.94 11.02
C ARG A 471 0.71 19.80 10.91
N ASP A 472 1.26 18.65 11.29
CA ASP A 472 2.70 18.41 11.26
C ASP A 472 3.25 18.48 9.84
N HIS A 473 2.57 17.82 8.89
CA HIS A 473 2.94 17.87 7.48
C HIS A 473 2.95 19.31 6.93
N SER A 474 1.95 20.13 7.28
CA SER A 474 1.89 21.53 6.86
C SER A 474 2.99 22.40 7.47
N GLN A 475 3.39 22.10 8.73
CA GLN A 475 4.51 22.81 9.38
C GLN A 475 5.84 22.52 8.69
N LEU A 476 6.05 21.29 8.19
CA LEU A 476 7.24 20.96 7.39
C LEU A 476 7.25 21.73 6.07
N ALA A 477 6.15 21.77 5.34
CA ALA A 477 6.05 22.51 4.07
C ALA A 477 6.41 24.00 4.26
N GLN A 478 5.92 24.63 5.34
CA GLN A 478 6.24 26.03 5.66
C GLN A 478 7.72 26.25 6.01
N ARG A 479 8.39 25.29 6.64
CA ARG A 479 9.84 25.38 6.94
C ARG A 479 10.68 25.31 5.67
N VAL A 480 10.31 24.46 4.71
CA VAL A 480 10.99 24.37 3.42
C VAL A 480 10.88 25.67 2.65
N GLU A 481 9.68 26.27 2.57
CA GLU A 481 9.45 27.56 1.91
C GLU A 481 10.19 28.74 2.55
N GLN A 482 10.54 28.66 3.84
CA GLN A 482 11.30 29.72 4.53
C GLN A 482 12.83 29.54 4.43
N ALA A 483 13.30 28.35 4.01
CA ALA A 483 14.70 28.03 3.86
C ALA A 483 15.24 28.28 2.43
N ASP A 484 14.36 28.39 1.43
CA ASP A 484 14.63 28.81 0.06
C ASP A 484 14.55 30.36 -0.08
#